data_7abf9f65db917603a813b1d3bdbaf17d
#
_entry.id   7abf9f65db917603a813b1d3bdbaf17d
#
_cell.length_a   1.000
_cell.length_b   1.000
_cell.length_c   1.000
_cell.angle_alpha   90.00
_cell.angle_beta   90.00
_cell.angle_gamma   90.00
#
_symmetry.space_group_name_H-M   'P 1'
#
loop_
_entity.id
_entity.type
_entity.pdbx_description
1 polymer ?
#
loop_
_entity_poly.entity_id
_entity_poly.type
_entity_poly.pdbx_seq_one_letter_code
_entity_poly.pdbx_strand_id
1 'polypeptide(L)'
;MQTKKTLKLVMAALLAAMTCVATMVIKIPLTATGGYINLGDCIVLLSGILLGPLYGGLAAGIGSALADLFSCYVAFLPATFLIKGFMAVIVGLLVKNLSKNNAVKTAITGALAECFMIAGYFFFEAVVMGFGLGVLYQGMQFRELWV
;
A
#
# COMPACT_ATOMS: atom_id res chain seq x y z
N MET A 1 22.40 -14.86 -16.54
CA MET A 1 21.54 -13.66 -16.59
C MET A 1 20.07 -13.94 -16.22
N GLN A 2 19.54 -15.11 -16.55
CA GLN A 2 18.16 -15.52 -16.20
C GLN A 2 17.93 -15.67 -14.68
N THR A 3 18.88 -16.23 -13.95
CA THR A 3 18.76 -16.53 -12.50
C THR A 3 18.44 -15.28 -11.66
N LYS A 4 19.02 -14.11 -11.99
CA LYS A 4 18.77 -12.86 -11.27
C LYS A 4 17.36 -12.31 -11.50
N LYS A 5 16.80 -12.50 -12.69
CA LYS A 5 15.42 -12.08 -13.02
C LYS A 5 14.40 -12.98 -12.32
N THR A 6 14.65 -14.29 -12.34
CA THR A 6 13.79 -15.27 -11.67
C THR A 6 13.77 -15.06 -10.15
N LEU A 7 14.93 -14.77 -9.55
CA LEU A 7 15.01 -14.46 -8.11
C LEU A 7 14.19 -13.22 -7.75
N LYS A 8 14.30 -12.14 -8.56
CA LYS A 8 13.51 -10.92 -8.33
C LYS A 8 12.00 -11.19 -8.46
N LEU A 9 11.59 -12.02 -9.40
CA LEU A 9 10.19 -12.38 -9.59
C LEU A 9 9.65 -13.19 -8.41
N VAL A 10 10.42 -14.16 -7.92
CA VAL A 10 10.06 -14.96 -6.73
C VAL A 10 9.96 -14.07 -5.49
N MET A 11 10.93 -13.17 -5.29
CA MET A 11 10.86 -12.21 -4.18
C MET A 11 9.68 -11.25 -4.30
N ALA A 12 9.32 -10.82 -5.52
CA ALA A 12 8.16 -9.98 -5.75
C ALA A 12 6.87 -10.71 -5.40
N ALA A 13 6.73 -11.97 -5.80
CA ALA A 13 5.58 -12.80 -5.46
C ALA A 13 5.47 -13.03 -3.95
N LEU A 14 6.59 -13.29 -3.27
CA LEU A 14 6.63 -13.46 -1.82
C LEU A 14 6.20 -12.18 -1.10
N LEU A 15 6.76 -11.02 -1.49
CA LEU A 15 6.40 -9.74 -0.89
C LEU A 15 4.96 -9.34 -1.18
N ALA A 16 4.42 -9.66 -2.36
CA ALA A 16 3.00 -9.46 -2.66
C ALA A 16 2.10 -10.30 -1.74
N ALA A 17 2.44 -11.58 -1.53
CA ALA A 17 1.72 -12.44 -0.62
C ALA A 17 1.80 -11.93 0.84
N MET A 18 2.98 -11.51 1.29
CA MET A 18 3.17 -10.92 2.63
C MET A 18 2.38 -9.62 2.79
N THR A 19 2.37 -8.75 1.77
CA THR A 19 1.57 -7.52 1.79
C THR A 19 0.08 -7.85 1.93
N CYS A 20 -0.42 -8.81 1.15
CA CYS A 20 -1.80 -9.25 1.22
C CYS A 20 -2.17 -9.74 2.63
N VAL A 21 -1.41 -10.68 3.17
CA VAL A 21 -1.66 -11.26 4.50
C VAL A 21 -1.56 -10.19 5.60
N ALA A 22 -0.50 -9.38 5.60
CA ALA A 22 -0.32 -8.34 6.61
C ALA A 22 -1.41 -7.28 6.58
N THR A 23 -1.90 -6.92 5.38
CA THR A 23 -3.02 -5.99 5.23
C THR A 23 -4.33 -6.57 5.75
N MET A 24 -4.55 -7.88 5.58
CA MET A 24 -5.77 -8.55 6.04
C MET A 24 -5.79 -8.79 7.55
N VAL A 25 -4.65 -9.21 8.11
CA VAL A 25 -4.59 -9.69 9.50
C VAL A 25 -4.46 -8.55 10.50
N ILE A 26 -3.71 -7.51 10.17
CA ILE A 26 -3.39 -6.42 11.12
C ILE A 26 -3.96 -5.11 10.62
N LYS A 27 -5.18 -4.81 11.08
CA LYS A 27 -5.86 -3.53 10.88
C LYS A 27 -6.05 -2.89 12.24
N ILE A 28 -5.39 -1.75 12.49
CA ILE A 28 -5.54 -0.96 13.71
C ILE A 28 -6.46 0.21 13.37
N PRO A 29 -7.73 0.20 13.81
CA PRO A 29 -8.65 1.27 13.51
C PRO A 29 -8.22 2.57 14.20
N LEU A 30 -8.20 3.66 13.45
CA LEU A 30 -7.99 5.01 13.95
C LEU A 30 -9.36 5.65 14.16
N THR A 31 -9.82 5.68 15.42
CA THR A 31 -11.14 6.21 15.79
C THR A 31 -11.32 7.69 15.45
N ALA A 32 -10.23 8.44 15.30
CA ALA A 32 -10.29 9.89 15.06
C ALA A 32 -10.58 10.26 13.59
N THR A 33 -10.20 9.41 12.62
CA THR A 33 -10.26 9.72 11.19
C THR A 33 -11.10 8.74 10.37
N GLY A 34 -11.61 7.68 11.01
CA GLY A 34 -12.32 6.59 10.31
C GLY A 34 -11.41 5.72 9.42
N GLY A 35 -10.11 6.00 9.41
CA GLY A 35 -9.13 5.19 8.71
C GLY A 35 -8.54 4.07 9.58
N TYR A 36 -7.66 3.28 9.01
CA TYR A 36 -6.90 2.26 9.73
C TYR A 36 -5.44 2.28 9.30
N ILE A 37 -4.55 2.05 10.26
CA ILE A 37 -3.14 1.75 9.98
C ILE A 37 -3.03 0.24 9.78
N ASN A 38 -2.38 -0.18 8.71
CA ASN A 38 -2.12 -1.59 8.48
C ASN A 38 -0.62 -1.88 8.37
N LEU A 39 -0.23 -3.05 8.81
CA LEU A 39 1.17 -3.48 8.71
C LEU A 39 1.60 -3.75 7.25
N GLY A 40 0.64 -3.87 6.35
CA GLY A 40 0.88 -4.01 4.91
C GLY A 40 1.69 -2.86 4.33
N ASP A 41 1.51 -1.64 4.85
CA ASP A 41 2.24 -0.46 4.38
C ASP A 41 3.75 -0.56 4.63
N CYS A 42 4.16 -1.13 5.75
CA CYS A 42 5.56 -1.43 6.00
C CYS A 42 6.15 -2.37 4.93
N ILE A 43 5.38 -3.37 4.50
CA ILE A 43 5.82 -4.33 3.48
C ILE A 43 5.80 -3.68 2.09
N VAL A 44 4.85 -2.79 1.81
CA VAL A 44 4.82 -1.97 0.60
C VAL A 44 6.09 -1.13 0.47
N LEU A 45 6.47 -0.40 1.53
CA LEU A 45 7.70 0.39 1.57
C LEU A 45 8.93 -0.50 1.39
N LEU A 46 8.98 -1.64 2.11
CA LEU A 46 10.07 -2.61 2.03
C LEU A 46 10.21 -3.18 0.62
N SER A 47 9.10 -3.47 -0.07
CA SER A 47 9.13 -3.98 -1.45
C SER A 47 9.76 -2.97 -2.41
N GLY A 48 9.44 -1.68 -2.27
CA GLY A 48 10.06 -0.59 -3.03
C GLY A 48 11.57 -0.49 -2.79
N ILE A 49 12.01 -0.62 -1.53
CA ILE A 49 13.42 -0.55 -1.14
C ILE A 49 14.21 -1.74 -1.67
N LEU A 50 13.71 -2.96 -1.50
CA LEU A 50 14.43 -4.20 -1.82
C LEU A 50 14.44 -4.51 -3.32
N LEU A 51 13.29 -4.39 -3.98
CA LEU A 51 13.12 -4.80 -5.38
C LEU A 51 13.28 -3.64 -6.37
N GLY A 52 13.30 -2.42 -5.85
CA GLY A 52 13.30 -1.21 -6.66
C GLY A 52 11.92 -0.86 -7.24
N PRO A 53 11.84 0.20 -8.07
CA PRO A 53 10.55 0.80 -8.44
C PRO A 53 9.63 -0.15 -9.20
N LEU A 54 10.13 -0.89 -10.19
CA LEU A 54 9.29 -1.69 -11.06
C LEU A 54 8.73 -2.93 -10.34
N TYR A 55 9.61 -3.81 -9.85
CA TYR A 55 9.19 -5.05 -9.20
C TYR A 55 8.56 -4.80 -7.83
N GLY A 56 9.05 -3.78 -7.09
CA GLY A 56 8.49 -3.36 -5.82
C GLY A 56 7.09 -2.76 -5.98
N GLY A 57 6.89 -1.90 -7.00
CA GLY A 57 5.59 -1.33 -7.31
C GLY A 57 4.54 -2.38 -7.70
N LEU A 58 4.92 -3.34 -8.55
CA LEU A 58 4.03 -4.43 -8.93
C LEU A 58 3.68 -5.33 -7.73
N ALA A 59 4.68 -5.72 -6.93
CA ALA A 59 4.46 -6.54 -5.75
C ALA A 59 3.52 -5.86 -4.73
N ALA A 60 3.76 -4.57 -4.46
CA ALA A 60 2.94 -3.77 -3.55
C ALA A 60 1.52 -3.59 -4.07
N GLY A 61 1.36 -3.20 -5.35
CA GLY A 61 0.06 -2.99 -5.97
C GLY A 61 -0.78 -4.27 -6.00
N ILE A 62 -0.21 -5.38 -6.48
CA ILE A 62 -0.90 -6.67 -6.57
C ILE A 62 -1.25 -7.18 -5.17
N GLY A 63 -0.30 -7.16 -4.23
CA GLY A 63 -0.52 -7.65 -2.87
C GLY A 63 -1.63 -6.89 -2.14
N SER A 64 -1.64 -5.56 -2.24
CA SER A 64 -2.68 -4.72 -1.63
C SER A 64 -4.04 -4.87 -2.31
N ALA A 65 -4.07 -4.95 -3.64
CA ALA A 65 -5.31 -5.18 -4.39
C ALA A 65 -5.94 -6.55 -4.09
N LEU A 66 -5.13 -7.59 -3.92
CA LEU A 66 -5.61 -8.90 -3.48
C LEU A 66 -6.18 -8.86 -2.05
N ALA A 67 -5.57 -8.10 -1.15
CA ALA A 67 -6.10 -7.90 0.20
C ALA A 67 -7.49 -7.25 0.18
N ASP A 68 -7.71 -6.24 -0.68
CA ASP A 68 -9.01 -5.61 -0.85
C ASP A 68 -10.03 -6.56 -1.46
N LEU A 69 -9.61 -7.36 -2.45
CA LEU A 69 -10.47 -8.38 -3.06
C LEU A 69 -10.96 -9.40 -2.03
N PHE A 70 -10.06 -9.95 -1.22
CA PHE A 70 -10.41 -10.93 -0.18
C PHE A 70 -11.16 -10.32 1.00
N SER A 71 -11.00 -9.01 1.22
CA SER A 71 -11.75 -8.26 2.24
C SER A 71 -13.09 -7.71 1.74
N CYS A 72 -13.52 -8.07 0.53
CA CYS A 72 -14.75 -7.60 -0.13
C CYS A 72 -14.79 -6.09 -0.44
N TYR A 73 -13.64 -5.41 -0.47
CA TYR A 73 -13.51 -3.99 -0.83
C TYR A 73 -13.26 -3.79 -2.33
N VAL A 74 -14.05 -4.44 -3.18
CA VAL A 74 -13.84 -4.48 -4.63
C VAL A 74 -13.86 -3.08 -5.27
N ALA A 75 -14.63 -2.14 -4.72
CA ALA A 75 -14.69 -0.77 -5.22
C ALA A 75 -13.36 0.00 -5.07
N PHE A 76 -12.54 -0.33 -4.08
CA PHE A 76 -11.24 0.29 -3.84
C PHE A 76 -10.10 -0.39 -4.58
N LEU A 77 -10.30 -1.60 -5.09
CA LEU A 77 -9.28 -2.43 -5.73
C LEU A 77 -8.43 -1.69 -6.78
N PRO A 78 -9.00 -0.97 -7.78
CA PRO A 78 -8.20 -0.26 -8.77
C PRO A 78 -7.43 0.91 -8.15
N ALA A 79 -8.03 1.63 -7.21
CA ALA A 79 -7.39 2.73 -6.51
C ALA A 79 -6.22 2.23 -5.64
N THR A 80 -6.45 1.20 -4.86
CA THR A 80 -5.43 0.59 -3.99
C THR A 80 -4.26 0.06 -4.80
N PHE A 81 -4.52 -0.62 -5.93
CA PHE A 81 -3.48 -1.10 -6.83
C PHE A 81 -2.58 0.06 -7.29
N LEU A 82 -3.17 1.15 -7.78
CA LEU A 82 -2.42 2.30 -8.28
C LEU A 82 -1.71 3.03 -7.14
N ILE A 83 -2.41 3.38 -6.08
CA ILE A 83 -1.87 4.18 -4.97
C ILE A 83 -0.70 3.45 -4.29
N LYS A 84 -0.88 2.18 -3.91
CA LYS A 84 0.17 1.37 -3.27
C LYS A 84 1.31 1.03 -4.22
N GLY A 85 1.00 0.79 -5.49
CA GLY A 85 1.99 0.61 -6.54
C GLY A 85 2.87 1.85 -6.70
N PHE A 86 2.29 3.03 -6.87
CA PHE A 86 3.04 4.29 -6.96
C PHE A 86 3.81 4.63 -5.69
N MET A 87 3.24 4.38 -4.52
CA MET A 87 3.93 4.53 -3.25
C MET A 87 5.25 3.75 -3.21
N ALA A 88 5.23 2.47 -3.57
CA ALA A 88 6.43 1.65 -3.65
C ALA A 88 7.41 2.10 -4.76
N VAL A 89 6.89 2.59 -5.90
CA VAL A 89 7.72 3.17 -6.98
C VAL A 89 8.46 4.42 -6.50
N ILE A 90 7.77 5.34 -5.83
CA ILE A 90 8.35 6.58 -5.28
C ILE A 90 9.49 6.23 -4.31
N VAL A 91 9.23 5.30 -3.39
CA VAL A 91 10.26 4.85 -2.43
C VAL A 91 11.44 4.21 -3.15
N GLY A 92 11.18 3.32 -4.10
CA GLY A 92 12.23 2.64 -4.86
C GLY A 92 13.11 3.59 -5.69
N LEU A 93 12.52 4.66 -6.25
CA LEU A 93 13.26 5.70 -6.99
C LEU A 93 14.08 6.59 -6.04
N LEU A 94 13.47 7.06 -4.96
CA LEU A 94 14.13 7.98 -4.03
C LEU A 94 15.26 7.28 -3.28
N VAL A 95 15.05 6.05 -2.79
CA VAL A 95 16.08 5.31 -2.08
C VAL A 95 17.24 4.93 -3.00
N LYS A 96 16.99 4.65 -4.28
CA LYS A 96 18.04 4.39 -5.26
C LYS A 96 18.95 5.60 -5.49
N ASN A 97 18.37 6.81 -5.47
CA ASN A 97 19.09 8.07 -5.73
C ASN A 97 19.71 8.67 -4.46
N LEU A 98 19.23 8.26 -3.28
CA LEU A 98 19.79 8.70 -2.00
C LEU A 98 20.85 7.69 -1.54
N SER A 99 22.01 8.20 -1.12
CA SER A 99 23.13 7.39 -0.60
C SER A 99 22.61 6.38 0.44
N LYS A 100 22.95 5.12 0.24
CA LYS A 100 22.44 3.91 0.89
C LYS A 100 22.54 3.85 2.43
N ASN A 101 23.19 4.81 3.07
CA ASN A 101 23.58 4.72 4.49
C ASN A 101 22.91 5.74 5.43
N ASN A 102 21.78 6.36 5.04
CA ASN A 102 21.14 7.35 5.90
C ASN A 102 19.71 6.90 6.27
N ALA A 103 19.58 6.28 7.44
CA ALA A 103 18.30 5.86 8.01
C ALA A 103 17.27 7.01 8.06
N VAL A 104 17.73 8.24 8.36
CA VAL A 104 16.89 9.43 8.37
C VAL A 104 16.30 9.73 6.99
N LYS A 105 17.10 9.61 5.93
CA LYS A 105 16.62 9.84 4.55
C LYS A 105 15.60 8.77 4.13
N THR A 106 15.82 7.53 4.51
CA THR A 106 14.85 6.44 4.26
C THR A 106 13.55 6.69 5.00
N ALA A 107 13.60 7.15 6.25
CA ALA A 107 12.42 7.50 7.03
C ALA A 107 11.64 8.67 6.41
N ILE A 108 12.33 9.72 5.95
CA ILE A 108 11.70 10.86 5.26
C ILE A 108 11.04 10.39 3.96
N THR A 109 11.70 9.51 3.19
CA THR A 109 11.13 8.95 1.96
C THR A 109 9.87 8.14 2.24
N GLY A 110 9.87 7.34 3.32
CA GLY A 110 8.69 6.62 3.78
C GLY A 110 7.54 7.57 4.15
N ALA A 111 7.83 8.61 4.92
CA ALA A 111 6.83 9.61 5.31
C ALA A 111 6.23 10.34 4.10
N LEU A 112 7.04 10.69 3.10
CA LEU A 112 6.55 11.28 1.85
C LEU A 112 5.64 10.32 1.07
N ALA A 113 5.99 9.03 1.04
CA ALA A 113 5.17 8.02 0.38
C ALA A 113 3.82 7.82 1.10
N GLU A 114 3.80 7.87 2.44
CA GLU A 114 2.57 7.83 3.24
C GLU A 114 1.70 9.07 3.00
N CYS A 115 2.28 10.27 2.93
CA CYS A 115 1.55 11.49 2.56
C CYS A 115 0.92 11.37 1.18
N PHE A 116 1.64 10.81 0.20
CA PHE A 116 1.11 10.53 -1.13
C PHE A 116 -0.07 9.56 -1.08
N MET A 117 0.02 8.51 -0.27
CA MET A 117 -1.06 7.55 -0.08
C MET A 117 -2.31 8.22 0.47
N ILE A 118 -2.19 9.00 1.54
CA ILE A 118 -3.32 9.72 2.15
C ILE A 118 -3.98 10.65 1.13
N ALA A 119 -3.20 11.43 0.39
CA ALA A 119 -3.71 12.30 -0.65
C ALA A 119 -4.40 11.52 -1.78
N GLY A 120 -3.84 10.38 -2.19
CA GLY A 120 -4.40 9.52 -3.23
C GLY A 120 -5.76 8.93 -2.85
N TYR A 121 -5.91 8.42 -1.64
CA TYR A 121 -7.20 7.91 -1.15
C TYR A 121 -8.21 9.03 -0.96
N PHE A 122 -7.81 10.16 -0.39
CA PHE A 122 -8.68 11.32 -0.26
C PHE A 122 -9.21 11.79 -1.62
N PHE A 123 -8.35 11.87 -2.62
CA PHE A 123 -8.75 12.24 -3.98
C PHE A 123 -9.70 11.22 -4.59
N PHE A 124 -9.42 9.94 -4.42
CA PHE A 124 -10.28 8.86 -4.93
C PHE A 124 -11.68 8.90 -4.28
N GLU A 125 -11.74 9.03 -2.97
CA GLU A 125 -13.01 9.14 -2.23
C GLU A 125 -13.79 10.39 -2.61
N ALA A 126 -13.12 11.53 -2.76
CA ALA A 126 -13.75 12.79 -3.12
C ALA A 126 -14.31 12.81 -4.55
N VAL A 127 -13.56 12.25 -5.51
CA VAL A 127 -13.88 12.35 -6.94
C VAL A 127 -14.70 11.17 -7.44
N VAL A 128 -14.34 9.95 -7.04
CA VAL A 128 -14.95 8.74 -7.59
C VAL A 128 -16.14 8.27 -6.76
N MET A 129 -16.07 8.36 -5.44
CA MET A 129 -17.15 7.92 -4.56
C MET A 129 -18.13 9.04 -4.17
N GLY A 130 -17.78 10.30 -4.41
CA GLY A 130 -18.56 11.43 -3.90
C GLY A 130 -18.46 11.53 -2.36
N PHE A 131 -18.29 12.70 -1.82
CA PHE A 131 -18.10 12.92 -0.37
C PHE A 131 -19.17 12.26 0.53
N GLY A 132 -20.41 12.07 0.03
CA GLY A 132 -21.50 11.46 0.78
C GLY A 132 -21.44 9.92 0.86
N LEU A 133 -20.92 9.25 -0.18
CA LEU A 133 -20.85 7.78 -0.23
C LEU A 133 -19.62 7.24 0.50
N GLY A 134 -18.49 7.95 0.49
CA GLY A 134 -17.28 7.57 1.21
C GLY A 134 -17.50 7.51 2.72
N VAL A 135 -18.16 8.53 3.28
CA VAL A 135 -18.50 8.59 4.72
C VAL A 135 -19.51 7.50 5.11
N LEU A 136 -20.50 7.22 4.25
CA LEU A 136 -21.47 6.16 4.49
C LEU A 136 -20.83 4.76 4.40
N TYR A 137 -19.90 4.57 3.48
CA TYR A 137 -19.19 3.31 3.32
C TYR A 137 -18.25 3.02 4.50
N GLN A 138 -17.54 4.03 4.99
CA GLN A 138 -16.74 3.93 6.21
C GLN A 138 -17.61 3.67 7.44
N GLY A 139 -18.76 4.32 7.55
CA GLY A 139 -19.70 4.11 8.64
C GLY A 139 -20.29 2.69 8.68
N MET A 140 -20.55 2.09 7.52
CA MET A 140 -21.02 0.69 7.44
C MET A 140 -19.95 -0.32 7.81
N GLN A 141 -18.68 -0.06 7.45
CA GLN A 141 -17.57 -0.92 7.84
C GLN A 141 -17.32 -0.99 9.36
N PHE A 142 -17.47 0.14 10.03
CA PHE A 142 -17.36 0.17 11.50
C PHE A 142 -18.46 -0.63 12.18
N ARG A 143 -19.63 -0.73 11.56
CA ARG A 143 -20.77 -1.44 12.12
C ARG A 143 -20.62 -2.96 12.05
N GLU A 144 -19.96 -3.49 11.01
CA GLU A 144 -19.74 -4.93 10.83
C GLU A 144 -18.58 -5.49 11.67
N LEU A 145 -17.67 -4.61 12.15
CA LEU A 145 -16.55 -5.01 13.01
C LEU A 145 -16.94 -5.24 14.49
N TRP A 146 -18.16 -4.85 14.89
CA TRP A 146 -18.63 -4.90 16.27
C TRP A 146 -19.90 -5.77 16.47
N VAL A 147 -20.31 -6.50 15.44
CA VAL A 147 -21.36 -7.52 15.49
C VAL A 147 -20.74 -8.88 15.22
#